data_503927089843943aa380f5ab5c4d463d
#
_entry.id   503927089843943aa380f5ab5c4d463d
#
_cell.length_a   1.000
_cell.length_b   1.000
_cell.length_c   1.000
_cell.angle_alpha   90.00
_cell.angle_beta   90.00
_cell.angle_gamma   90.00
#
_symmetry.space_group_name_H-M   'P 1'
#
loop_
_entity.id
_entity.type
_entity.pdbx_description
1 polymer ?
#
loop_
_entity_poly.entity_id
_entity_poly.type
_entity_poly.pdbx_seq_one_letter_code
_entity_poly.pdbx_strand_id
1 'polypeptide(L)'
;MNVDAVSRKLLAAIALSTPGLLAVLVATTSAPAQGAEPQRFDPLLARPPELDKGKLLPGDDQMLVCQSTSFRPDKVLNLADAVDLALCYQPQVQASWAAIKLQAAQLGEARAAYLPSLSAGASQYRDNSSSTQGSSKRSIGTLYATLTWRLLDFGGRTANQRAADVLLQAALASQDAALQKAMANAVGLYYDAHSARAAQQARERSLALARQVLETAIKREQRGVGALPETLQARTFVARAELELARAIGQHKRALVALAVGLGLLGESEDVPALTLSSEVEEDPLGLEQNLPAWLQSARQYHPAILAARAQVEAAREKVKVARSEGLPTLDMSASRFVNGRPNQGGGNRGDRETVVGLNLNIPVFEGFARNYKVDGAHAQVEQREAELRDVQAQVLGDLAITYAEATTALRSLASSRSLLEVAQRAVDSVRRKYDVGAADIVEMLNAQSALNDAELERIRSLSDWRSARLRLLANAGEMGRASLAAAARR
;
A
#
# COMPACT_ATOMS: atom_id res chain seq x y z
N MET A 1 -33.84 29.17 17.59
CA MET A 1 -34.86 29.13 16.51
C MET A 1 -34.72 27.78 15.85
N ASN A 2 -35.69 26.87 16.05
CA ASN A 2 -35.56 25.43 15.79
C ASN A 2 -35.63 25.12 14.29
N VAL A 3 -34.53 24.66 13.70
CA VAL A 3 -34.41 24.29 12.25
C VAL A 3 -35.24 23.04 11.93
N ASP A 4 -35.51 22.15 12.90
CA ASP A 4 -36.27 20.90 12.73
C ASP A 4 -37.77 21.10 12.48
N ALA A 5 -38.35 22.21 12.92
CA ALA A 5 -39.78 22.49 12.73
C ALA A 5 -40.11 23.01 11.31
N VAL A 6 -39.14 23.58 10.61
CA VAL A 6 -39.29 24.08 9.23
C VAL A 6 -39.18 22.94 8.24
N SER A 7 -38.28 21.96 8.51
CA SER A 7 -38.04 20.82 7.64
C SER A 7 -39.27 19.87 7.56
N ARG A 8 -39.95 19.66 8.69
CA ARG A 8 -41.16 18.79 8.71
C ARG A 8 -42.38 19.40 8.05
N LYS A 9 -42.52 20.76 8.03
CA LYS A 9 -43.60 21.42 7.34
C LYS A 9 -43.40 21.52 5.84
N LEU A 10 -42.16 21.57 5.34
CA LEU A 10 -41.83 21.52 3.91
C LEU A 10 -42.12 20.14 3.29
N LEU A 11 -41.79 19.06 3.98
CA LEU A 11 -42.05 17.68 3.54
C LEU A 11 -43.55 17.33 3.50
N ALA A 12 -44.34 17.89 4.39
CA ALA A 12 -45.83 17.70 4.39
C ALA A 12 -46.54 18.44 3.27
N ALA A 13 -46.00 19.54 2.75
CA ALA A 13 -46.64 20.34 1.67
C ALA A 13 -46.40 19.74 0.27
N ILE A 14 -45.40 18.88 0.10
CA ILE A 14 -45.09 18.20 -1.17
C ILE A 14 -45.96 16.94 -1.40
N ALA A 15 -46.50 16.38 -0.34
CA ALA A 15 -47.26 15.11 -0.38
C ALA A 15 -48.73 15.24 -0.86
N LEU A 16 -49.27 16.43 -1.04
CA LEU A 16 -50.72 16.65 -1.21
C LEU A 16 -51.21 17.04 -2.62
N SER A 17 -50.39 17.03 -3.66
CA SER A 17 -50.88 17.56 -4.98
C SER A 17 -50.55 16.80 -6.26
N THR A 18 -50.04 15.57 -6.23
CA THR A 18 -49.98 14.77 -7.49
C THR A 18 -49.96 13.26 -7.21
N PRO A 19 -51.06 12.53 -7.38
CA PRO A 19 -51.01 11.08 -7.49
C PRO A 19 -50.57 10.70 -8.91
N GLY A 20 -49.34 10.30 -9.09
CA GLY A 20 -48.98 9.69 -10.38
C GLY A 20 -47.52 9.67 -10.80
N LEU A 21 -46.60 10.39 -10.19
CA LEU A 21 -45.20 10.44 -10.70
C LEU A 21 -44.10 10.38 -9.66
N LEU A 22 -44.42 10.11 -8.40
CA LEU A 22 -43.43 10.02 -7.30
C LEU A 22 -43.28 8.60 -6.74
N ALA A 23 -43.76 7.60 -7.45
CA ALA A 23 -43.73 6.19 -7.01
C ALA A 23 -42.40 5.45 -7.33
N VAL A 24 -41.38 6.12 -7.87
CA VAL A 24 -40.12 5.43 -8.29
C VAL A 24 -38.93 5.72 -7.39
N LEU A 25 -39.04 6.53 -6.34
CA LEU A 25 -37.87 6.92 -5.53
C LEU A 25 -38.02 6.71 -4.02
N VAL A 26 -38.93 5.83 -3.59
CA VAL A 26 -38.88 5.29 -2.22
C VAL A 26 -38.43 3.84 -2.30
N ALA A 27 -37.16 3.65 -2.60
CA ALA A 27 -36.48 2.39 -2.34
C ALA A 27 -36.46 2.19 -0.84
N THR A 28 -37.20 1.19 -0.39
CA THR A 28 -37.26 0.67 0.96
C THR A 28 -35.88 0.54 1.57
N THR A 29 -35.59 1.34 2.60
CA THR A 29 -34.49 1.07 3.52
C THR A 29 -34.86 -0.13 4.38
N SER A 30 -34.69 -1.34 3.85
CA SER A 30 -34.58 -2.54 4.68
C SER A 30 -33.28 -2.44 5.47
N ALA A 31 -33.40 -2.55 6.80
CA ALA A 31 -32.24 -2.60 7.70
C ALA A 31 -31.26 -3.70 7.23
N PRO A 32 -29.95 -3.42 7.13
CA PRO A 32 -28.99 -4.42 6.72
C PRO A 32 -28.91 -5.53 7.78
N ALA A 33 -29.06 -6.77 7.36
CA ALA A 33 -28.67 -7.93 8.14
C ALA A 33 -27.17 -7.81 8.46
N GLN A 34 -26.80 -7.96 9.72
CA GLN A 34 -25.42 -7.93 10.18
C GLN A 34 -24.59 -8.95 9.41
N GLY A 35 -23.61 -8.49 8.61
CA GLY A 35 -22.59 -9.35 8.01
C GLY A 35 -22.36 -9.25 6.50
N ALA A 36 -23.26 -8.64 5.72
CA ALA A 36 -23.00 -8.39 4.30
C ALA A 36 -22.61 -6.92 4.09
N GLU A 37 -21.43 -6.65 3.55
CA GLU A 37 -21.16 -5.30 3.02
C GLU A 37 -22.31 -4.95 2.07
N PRO A 38 -22.95 -3.77 2.22
CA PRO A 38 -24.04 -3.37 1.32
C PRO A 38 -23.51 -3.43 -0.11
N GLN A 39 -24.19 -4.18 -0.99
CA GLN A 39 -23.86 -4.20 -2.41
C GLN A 39 -23.80 -2.75 -2.87
N ARG A 40 -22.59 -2.26 -3.12
CA ARG A 40 -22.38 -0.87 -3.49
C ARG A 40 -23.01 -0.66 -4.86
N PHE A 41 -23.95 0.26 -4.90
CA PHE A 41 -24.66 0.65 -6.13
C PHE A 41 -23.64 1.19 -7.15
N ASP A 42 -23.43 0.47 -8.25
CA ASP A 42 -22.54 0.84 -9.36
C ASP A 42 -23.26 0.69 -10.70
N PRO A 43 -24.20 1.61 -11.01
CA PRO A 43 -25.02 1.52 -12.21
C PRO A 43 -24.24 1.76 -13.50
N LEU A 44 -23.03 2.33 -13.40
CA LEU A 44 -22.21 2.70 -14.55
C LEU A 44 -21.01 1.75 -14.75
N LEU A 45 -20.95 0.66 -13.98
CA LEU A 45 -19.91 -0.39 -14.08
C LEU A 45 -18.49 0.19 -14.04
N ALA A 46 -18.26 1.17 -13.16
CA ALA A 46 -16.97 1.82 -13.01
C ALA A 46 -16.02 1.05 -12.10
N ARG A 47 -16.56 0.14 -11.29
CA ARG A 47 -15.80 -0.61 -10.29
C ARG A 47 -15.02 -1.76 -10.95
N PRO A 48 -13.70 -1.85 -10.78
CA PRO A 48 -12.92 -2.94 -11.34
C PRO A 48 -13.15 -4.24 -10.55
N PRO A 49 -13.09 -5.42 -11.23
CA PRO A 49 -13.39 -6.71 -10.61
C PRO A 49 -12.44 -7.09 -9.47
N GLU A 50 -11.25 -6.55 -9.43
CA GLU A 50 -10.24 -6.78 -8.38
C GLU A 50 -10.74 -6.33 -7.00
N LEU A 51 -11.59 -5.32 -6.95
CA LEU A 51 -12.18 -4.83 -5.70
C LEU A 51 -13.19 -5.81 -5.07
N ASP A 52 -13.76 -6.70 -5.88
CA ASP A 52 -14.79 -7.65 -5.44
C ASP A 52 -14.24 -9.07 -5.30
N LYS A 53 -13.35 -9.47 -6.20
CA LYS A 53 -12.79 -10.84 -6.27
C LYS A 53 -11.44 -10.99 -5.59
N GLY A 54 -10.77 -9.88 -5.25
CA GLY A 54 -9.39 -9.88 -4.80
C GLY A 54 -8.39 -9.81 -5.95
N LYS A 55 -7.10 -9.86 -5.63
CA LYS A 55 -5.99 -9.70 -6.57
C LYS A 55 -5.20 -11.01 -6.73
N LEU A 56 -4.87 -11.35 -7.96
CA LEU A 56 -3.92 -12.41 -8.27
C LEU A 56 -2.50 -11.84 -8.28
N LEU A 57 -1.60 -12.40 -7.46
CA LEU A 57 -0.19 -12.03 -7.46
C LEU A 57 0.59 -12.84 -8.53
N PRO A 58 1.75 -12.39 -8.98
CA PRO A 58 2.54 -13.09 -10.00
C PRO A 58 2.85 -14.54 -9.59
N GLY A 59 2.53 -15.49 -10.46
CA GLY A 59 2.77 -16.92 -10.24
C GLY A 59 1.82 -17.63 -9.26
N ASP A 60 0.79 -16.95 -8.75
CA ASP A 60 -0.17 -17.53 -7.84
C ASP A 60 -1.40 -18.09 -8.57
N ASP A 61 -1.93 -19.21 -8.06
CA ASP A 61 -3.17 -19.82 -8.55
C ASP A 61 -4.40 -19.31 -7.79
N GLN A 62 -4.21 -18.67 -6.64
CA GLN A 62 -5.28 -18.18 -5.75
C GLN A 62 -5.23 -16.67 -5.58
N MET A 63 -6.40 -16.05 -5.61
CA MET A 63 -6.52 -14.62 -5.36
C MET A 63 -6.20 -14.28 -3.91
N LEU A 64 -5.51 -13.14 -3.70
CA LEU A 64 -5.33 -12.56 -2.37
C LEU A 64 -6.67 -11.99 -1.90
N VAL A 65 -7.29 -12.65 -0.93
CA VAL A 65 -8.51 -12.19 -0.28
C VAL A 65 -8.18 -11.97 1.19
N CYS A 66 -8.18 -10.72 1.62
CA CYS A 66 -8.03 -10.36 3.02
C CYS A 66 -9.36 -10.62 3.74
N GLN A 67 -9.60 -11.88 4.06
CA GLN A 67 -10.65 -12.23 5.00
C GLN A 67 -10.19 -11.78 6.40
N SER A 68 -11.14 -11.49 7.29
CA SER A 68 -10.90 -11.10 8.68
C SER A 68 -10.21 -12.22 9.49
N THR A 69 -9.05 -12.63 9.04
CA THR A 69 -8.17 -13.57 9.74
C THR A 69 -7.61 -12.81 10.93
N SER A 70 -8.31 -12.88 12.06
CA SER A 70 -7.77 -12.33 13.30
C SER A 70 -6.41 -12.95 13.55
N PHE A 71 -5.38 -12.11 13.66
CA PHE A 71 -4.07 -12.53 14.12
C PHE A 71 -4.25 -13.33 15.42
N ARG A 72 -3.75 -14.56 15.46
CA ARG A 72 -3.74 -15.40 16.67
C ARG A 72 -2.33 -15.38 17.24
N PRO A 73 -2.14 -14.80 18.43
CA PRO A 73 -0.80 -14.72 19.05
C PRO A 73 -0.16 -16.10 19.28
N ASP A 74 -0.97 -17.15 19.44
CA ASP A 74 -0.49 -18.50 19.74
C ASP A 74 0.01 -19.27 18.50
N LYS A 75 -0.22 -18.74 17.28
CA LYS A 75 0.21 -19.39 16.05
C LYS A 75 1.69 -19.10 15.77
N VAL A 76 2.47 -20.17 15.55
CA VAL A 76 3.83 -20.04 15.04
C VAL A 76 3.80 -19.42 13.65
N LEU A 77 4.48 -18.28 13.50
CA LEU A 77 4.50 -17.48 12.28
C LEU A 77 5.57 -18.02 11.33
N ASN A 78 5.17 -18.43 10.14
CA ASN A 78 6.08 -18.72 9.02
C ASN A 78 6.17 -17.51 8.08
N LEU A 79 7.07 -17.56 7.09
CA LEU A 79 7.29 -16.47 6.15
C LEU A 79 6.04 -16.16 5.31
N ALA A 80 5.31 -17.18 4.84
CA ALA A 80 4.11 -16.99 4.03
C ALA A 80 3.00 -16.32 4.85
N ASP A 81 2.77 -16.79 6.09
CA ASP A 81 1.81 -16.15 7.01
C ASP A 81 2.18 -14.69 7.31
N ALA A 82 3.48 -14.39 7.50
CA ALA A 82 3.96 -13.04 7.74
C ALA A 82 3.68 -12.12 6.53
N VAL A 83 3.95 -12.59 5.32
CA VAL A 83 3.64 -11.83 4.10
C VAL A 83 2.14 -11.63 3.94
N ASP A 84 1.31 -12.66 4.16
CA ASP A 84 -0.15 -12.52 4.09
C ASP A 84 -0.69 -11.47 5.09
N LEU A 85 -0.16 -11.45 6.31
CA LEU A 85 -0.49 -10.42 7.29
C LEU A 85 -0.09 -9.01 6.80
N ALA A 86 1.13 -8.85 6.27
CA ALA A 86 1.58 -7.56 5.74
C ALA A 86 0.68 -7.07 4.60
N LEU A 87 0.31 -7.94 3.66
CA LEU A 87 -0.54 -7.59 2.54
C LEU A 87 -1.97 -7.18 2.96
N CYS A 88 -2.45 -7.68 4.10
CA CYS A 88 -3.80 -7.41 4.58
C CYS A 88 -3.88 -6.27 5.60
N TYR A 89 -2.91 -6.17 6.50
CA TYR A 89 -2.98 -5.24 7.62
C TYR A 89 -2.10 -4.00 7.47
N GLN A 90 -1.11 -3.99 6.57
CA GLN A 90 -0.24 -2.84 6.43
C GLN A 90 -1.01 -1.60 5.92
N PRO A 91 -0.95 -0.45 6.63
CA PRO A 91 -1.74 0.74 6.27
C PRO A 91 -1.45 1.27 4.85
N GLN A 92 -0.21 1.14 4.35
CA GLN A 92 0.13 1.56 2.99
C GLN A 92 -0.58 0.74 1.91
N VAL A 93 -0.75 -0.57 2.14
CA VAL A 93 -1.52 -1.44 1.23
C VAL A 93 -3.00 -1.08 1.28
N GLN A 94 -3.55 -0.86 2.47
CA GLN A 94 -4.94 -0.42 2.62
C GLN A 94 -5.20 0.94 1.95
N ALA A 95 -4.24 1.88 2.06
CA ALA A 95 -4.31 3.16 1.38
C ALA A 95 -4.32 3.01 -0.15
N SER A 96 -3.52 2.08 -0.71
CA SER A 96 -3.53 1.81 -2.15
C SER A 96 -4.85 1.19 -2.64
N TRP A 97 -5.49 0.32 -1.85
CA TRP A 97 -6.85 -0.16 -2.11
C TRP A 97 -7.89 0.97 -2.09
N ALA A 98 -7.78 1.91 -1.14
CA ALA A 98 -8.64 3.08 -1.08
C ALA A 98 -8.44 3.99 -2.31
N ALA A 99 -7.21 4.12 -2.81
CA ALA A 99 -6.91 4.88 -4.02
C ALA A 99 -7.59 4.28 -5.27
N ILE A 100 -7.64 2.95 -5.41
CA ILE A 100 -8.40 2.30 -6.50
C ILE A 100 -9.90 2.64 -6.39
N LYS A 101 -10.48 2.57 -5.19
CA LYS A 101 -11.90 2.93 -4.97
C LYS A 101 -12.17 4.38 -5.37
N LEU A 102 -11.24 5.30 -5.06
CA LEU A 102 -11.34 6.70 -5.44
C LEU A 102 -11.31 6.88 -6.97
N GLN A 103 -10.36 6.24 -7.67
CA GLN A 103 -10.27 6.34 -9.12
C GLN A 103 -11.47 5.67 -9.82
N ALA A 104 -11.98 4.57 -9.29
CA ALA A 104 -13.20 3.95 -9.78
C ALA A 104 -14.42 4.89 -9.65
N ALA A 105 -14.54 5.60 -8.52
CA ALA A 105 -15.60 6.59 -8.35
C ALA A 105 -15.46 7.77 -9.34
N GLN A 106 -14.23 8.25 -9.59
CA GLN A 106 -13.97 9.29 -10.59
C GLN A 106 -14.28 8.83 -12.02
N LEU A 107 -14.02 7.56 -12.36
CA LEU A 107 -14.45 6.98 -13.63
C LEU A 107 -15.98 6.93 -13.74
N GLY A 108 -16.68 6.56 -12.66
CA GLY A 108 -18.13 6.61 -12.59
C GLY A 108 -18.69 8.03 -12.82
N GLU A 109 -18.06 9.03 -12.18
CA GLU A 109 -18.41 10.44 -12.41
C GLU A 109 -18.18 10.86 -13.86
N ALA A 110 -17.05 10.48 -14.47
CA ALA A 110 -16.76 10.76 -15.88
C ALA A 110 -17.79 10.09 -16.82
N ARG A 111 -18.26 8.88 -16.52
CA ARG A 111 -19.32 8.19 -17.25
C ARG A 111 -20.69 8.85 -17.04
N ALA A 112 -20.98 9.35 -15.84
CA ALA A 112 -22.20 10.05 -15.52
C ALA A 112 -22.40 11.33 -16.35
N ALA A 113 -21.31 11.96 -16.81
CA ALA A 113 -21.37 13.14 -17.68
C ALA A 113 -22.07 12.90 -19.04
N TYR A 114 -22.29 11.64 -19.43
CA TYR A 114 -23.08 11.28 -20.62
C TYR A 114 -24.58 11.19 -20.36
N LEU A 115 -25.00 11.14 -19.11
CA LEU A 115 -26.40 11.03 -18.73
C LEU A 115 -27.01 12.41 -18.53
N PRO A 116 -28.36 12.54 -18.70
CA PRO A 116 -29.06 13.77 -18.34
C PRO A 116 -29.04 13.98 -16.82
N SER A 117 -28.91 15.22 -16.39
CA SER A 117 -29.08 15.63 -15.00
C SER A 117 -30.49 16.21 -14.79
N LEU A 118 -31.13 15.85 -13.68
CA LEU A 118 -32.42 16.37 -13.24
C LEU A 118 -32.24 17.13 -11.94
N SER A 119 -32.62 18.40 -11.93
CA SER A 119 -32.62 19.22 -10.72
C SER A 119 -34.03 19.72 -10.43
N ALA A 120 -34.39 19.84 -9.16
CA ALA A 120 -35.65 20.47 -8.73
C ALA A 120 -35.33 21.59 -7.72
N GLY A 121 -36.09 22.66 -7.81
CA GLY A 121 -35.91 23.82 -6.95
C GLY A 121 -37.23 24.47 -6.59
N ALA A 122 -37.22 25.16 -5.43
CA ALA A 122 -38.31 26.02 -5.00
C ALA A 122 -37.74 27.42 -4.73
N SER A 123 -38.40 28.43 -5.19
CA SER A 123 -38.04 29.84 -4.93
C SER A 123 -39.22 30.62 -4.42
N GLN A 124 -39.00 31.52 -3.46
CA GLN A 124 -39.96 32.47 -2.95
C GLN A 124 -39.48 33.86 -3.34
N TYR A 125 -40.26 34.54 -4.18
CA TYR A 125 -39.99 35.88 -4.62
C TYR A 125 -40.97 36.86 -4.00
N ARG A 126 -40.48 37.95 -3.47
CA ARG A 126 -41.31 39.06 -2.95
C ARG A 126 -40.90 40.34 -3.66
N ASP A 127 -41.82 40.88 -4.42
CA ASP A 127 -41.66 42.15 -5.11
C ASP A 127 -42.48 43.23 -4.40
N ASN A 128 -41.81 44.33 -4.08
CA ASN A 128 -42.42 45.54 -3.55
C ASN A 128 -42.06 46.67 -4.53
N SER A 129 -42.87 46.85 -5.58
CA SER A 129 -42.68 47.94 -6.53
C SER A 129 -43.54 49.12 -6.13
N SER A 130 -42.98 50.34 -6.15
CA SER A 130 -43.70 51.60 -6.05
C SER A 130 -43.50 52.42 -7.31
N SER A 131 -44.59 52.77 -8.00
CA SER A 131 -44.57 53.65 -9.16
C SER A 131 -45.54 54.80 -8.94
N THR A 132 -45.46 55.83 -9.78
CA THR A 132 -46.39 56.97 -9.74
C THR A 132 -47.85 56.55 -9.95
N GLN A 133 -48.15 55.33 -10.37
CA GLN A 133 -49.47 54.76 -10.56
C GLN A 133 -49.95 53.85 -9.42
N GLY A 134 -49.15 53.66 -8.37
CA GLY A 134 -49.52 52.87 -7.20
C GLY A 134 -48.39 51.92 -6.71
N SER A 135 -48.56 51.41 -5.48
CA SER A 135 -47.65 50.42 -4.92
C SER A 135 -48.23 49.00 -5.08
N SER A 136 -47.45 48.09 -5.62
CA SER A 136 -47.84 46.69 -5.74
C SER A 136 -46.90 45.83 -4.84
N LYS A 137 -47.52 45.01 -3.97
CA LYS A 137 -46.82 44.03 -3.14
C LYS A 137 -47.24 42.65 -3.63
N ARG A 138 -46.29 41.88 -4.22
CA ARG A 138 -46.56 40.55 -4.73
C ARG A 138 -45.58 39.54 -4.09
N SER A 139 -46.13 38.41 -3.65
CA SER A 139 -45.33 37.30 -3.14
C SER A 139 -45.71 36.03 -3.88
N ILE A 140 -44.75 35.42 -4.60
CA ILE A 140 -44.96 34.25 -5.44
C ILE A 140 -43.94 33.18 -5.01
N GLY A 141 -44.45 31.97 -4.72
CA GLY A 141 -43.65 30.78 -4.56
C GLY A 141 -43.64 29.95 -5.86
N THR A 142 -42.48 29.76 -6.47
CA THR A 142 -42.32 29.00 -7.71
C THR A 142 -41.67 27.65 -7.40
N LEU A 143 -42.23 26.59 -7.93
CA LEU A 143 -41.62 25.28 -8.00
C LEU A 143 -41.16 24.99 -9.43
N TYR A 144 -39.97 24.43 -9.58
CA TYR A 144 -39.47 24.07 -10.91
C TYR A 144 -38.63 22.81 -10.88
N ALA A 145 -38.63 22.08 -12.00
CA ALA A 145 -37.74 20.96 -12.27
C ALA A 145 -37.09 21.20 -13.64
N THR A 146 -35.79 20.98 -13.73
CA THR A 146 -35.01 21.18 -14.96
C THR A 146 -34.20 19.95 -15.25
N LEU A 147 -34.39 19.38 -16.43
CA LEU A 147 -33.55 18.34 -17.01
C LEU A 147 -32.56 19.01 -17.94
N THR A 148 -31.28 18.73 -17.79
CA THR A 148 -30.24 19.24 -18.69
C THR A 148 -29.41 18.05 -19.20
N TRP A 149 -29.19 18.03 -20.53
CA TRP A 149 -28.41 16.97 -21.17
C TRP A 149 -27.48 17.55 -22.22
N ARG A 150 -26.17 17.31 -22.05
CA ARG A 150 -25.18 17.69 -23.04
C ARG A 150 -25.21 16.69 -24.20
N LEU A 151 -25.57 17.15 -25.39
CA LEU A 151 -25.64 16.30 -26.58
C LEU A 151 -24.31 16.23 -27.30
N LEU A 152 -23.62 17.38 -27.48
CA LEU A 152 -22.36 17.48 -28.23
C LEU A 152 -21.34 18.35 -27.47
N ASP A 153 -20.07 17.93 -27.44
CA ASP A 153 -18.96 18.64 -26.81
C ASP A 153 -17.63 18.42 -27.53
N PHE A 154 -17.65 17.97 -28.76
CA PHE A 154 -16.50 17.73 -29.62
C PHE A 154 -15.41 16.83 -28.96
N GLY A 155 -15.84 15.86 -28.15
CA GLY A 155 -14.98 14.83 -27.60
C GLY A 155 -14.40 15.13 -26.20
N GLY A 156 -14.79 16.24 -25.56
CA GLY A 156 -14.33 16.57 -24.21
C GLY A 156 -14.66 15.50 -23.18
N ARG A 157 -15.93 15.03 -23.13
CA ARG A 157 -16.36 13.94 -22.23
C ARG A 157 -15.63 12.63 -22.53
N THR A 158 -15.42 12.32 -23.83
CA THR A 158 -14.71 11.11 -24.23
C THR A 158 -13.25 11.13 -23.76
N ALA A 159 -12.56 12.26 -23.92
CA ALA A 159 -11.19 12.42 -23.44
C ALA A 159 -11.13 12.38 -21.91
N ASN A 160 -12.08 13.02 -21.21
CA ASN A 160 -12.16 12.97 -19.75
C ASN A 160 -12.43 11.55 -19.22
N GLN A 161 -13.34 10.81 -19.86
CA GLN A 161 -13.58 9.40 -19.49
C GLN A 161 -12.35 8.54 -19.74
N ARG A 162 -11.64 8.71 -20.86
CA ARG A 162 -10.38 8.00 -21.13
C ARG A 162 -9.30 8.34 -20.12
N ALA A 163 -9.16 9.62 -19.76
CA ALA A 163 -8.23 10.02 -18.71
C ALA A 163 -8.54 9.35 -17.38
N ALA A 164 -9.82 9.28 -16.99
CA ALA A 164 -10.25 8.62 -15.77
C ALA A 164 -10.01 7.08 -15.80
N ASP A 165 -10.28 6.44 -16.95
CA ASP A 165 -10.02 5.01 -17.13
C ASP A 165 -8.53 4.68 -17.03
N VAL A 166 -7.66 5.46 -17.67
CA VAL A 166 -6.20 5.30 -17.60
C VAL A 166 -5.68 5.59 -16.20
N LEU A 167 -6.27 6.56 -15.47
CA LEU A 167 -5.92 6.80 -14.05
C LEU A 167 -6.33 5.63 -13.14
N LEU A 168 -7.43 4.96 -13.42
CA LEU A 168 -7.79 3.73 -12.72
C LEU A 168 -6.78 2.62 -12.97
N GLN A 169 -6.31 2.44 -14.21
CA GLN A 169 -5.22 1.50 -14.54
C GLN A 169 -3.92 1.88 -13.83
N ALA A 170 -3.60 3.18 -13.76
CA ALA A 170 -2.45 3.66 -12.98
C ALA A 170 -2.57 3.32 -11.49
N ALA A 171 -3.76 3.44 -10.91
CA ALA A 171 -4.00 3.09 -9.51
C ALA A 171 -3.87 1.58 -9.25
N LEU A 172 -4.34 0.74 -10.17
CA LEU A 172 -4.17 -0.71 -10.11
C LEU A 172 -2.68 -1.10 -10.16
N ALA A 173 -1.93 -0.54 -11.09
CA ALA A 173 -0.49 -0.78 -11.18
C ALA A 173 0.29 -0.21 -9.96
N SER A 174 -0.13 0.94 -9.43
CA SER A 174 0.46 1.50 -8.20
C SER A 174 0.21 0.61 -7.00
N GLN A 175 -0.94 -0.04 -6.93
CA GLN A 175 -1.25 -1.01 -5.88
C GLN A 175 -0.35 -2.24 -6.02
N ASP A 176 -0.12 -2.75 -7.24
CA ASP A 176 0.83 -3.85 -7.45
C ASP A 176 2.23 -3.50 -6.95
N ALA A 177 2.71 -2.29 -7.24
CA ALA A 177 3.99 -1.82 -6.72
C ALA A 177 4.00 -1.73 -5.18
N ALA A 178 2.89 -1.30 -4.57
CA ALA A 178 2.76 -1.25 -3.11
C ALA A 178 2.77 -2.66 -2.49
N LEU A 179 2.11 -3.64 -3.11
CA LEU A 179 2.13 -5.04 -2.69
C LEU A 179 3.55 -5.62 -2.76
N GLN A 180 4.28 -5.41 -3.87
CA GLN A 180 5.68 -5.86 -4.00
C GLN A 180 6.57 -5.25 -2.93
N LYS A 181 6.43 -3.96 -2.67
CA LYS A 181 7.17 -3.26 -1.62
C LYS A 181 6.84 -3.78 -0.22
N ALA A 182 5.56 -4.06 0.06
CA ALA A 182 5.13 -4.62 1.34
C ALA A 182 5.70 -6.03 1.55
N MET A 183 5.69 -6.87 0.51
CA MET A 183 6.30 -8.20 0.54
C MET A 183 7.80 -8.14 0.78
N ALA A 184 8.53 -7.28 0.04
CA ALA A 184 9.97 -7.09 0.23
C ALA A 184 10.32 -6.67 1.67
N ASN A 185 9.55 -5.74 2.23
CA ASN A 185 9.73 -5.27 3.61
C ASN A 185 9.43 -6.38 4.63
N ALA A 186 8.32 -7.10 4.48
CA ALA A 186 7.94 -8.21 5.36
C ALA A 186 9.00 -9.31 5.37
N VAL A 187 9.52 -9.69 4.20
CA VAL A 187 10.62 -10.65 4.04
C VAL A 187 11.86 -10.19 4.79
N GLY A 188 12.30 -8.93 4.59
CA GLY A 188 13.45 -8.38 5.28
C GLY A 188 13.30 -8.47 6.80
N LEU A 189 12.21 -7.96 7.35
CA LEU A 189 11.93 -7.95 8.79
C LEU A 189 11.77 -9.35 9.38
N TYR A 190 11.20 -10.29 8.61
CA TYR A 190 11.10 -11.69 9.05
C TYR A 190 12.47 -12.34 9.21
N TYR A 191 13.36 -12.21 8.22
CA TYR A 191 14.69 -12.78 8.30
C TYR A 191 15.58 -12.04 9.30
N ASP A 192 15.42 -10.74 9.50
CA ASP A 192 16.09 -9.98 10.56
C ASP A 192 15.71 -10.50 11.95
N ALA A 193 14.41 -10.75 12.18
CA ALA A 193 13.93 -11.29 13.44
C ALA A 193 14.41 -12.74 13.65
N HIS A 194 14.43 -13.55 12.60
CA HIS A 194 14.94 -14.92 12.62
C HIS A 194 16.44 -14.96 12.90
N SER A 195 17.23 -14.11 12.24
CA SER A 195 18.67 -13.95 12.46
C SER A 195 18.98 -13.51 13.89
N ALA A 196 18.23 -12.53 14.42
CA ALA A 196 18.40 -12.05 15.79
C ALA A 196 18.10 -13.14 16.84
N ARG A 197 17.07 -13.97 16.61
CA ARG A 197 16.77 -15.14 17.44
C ARG A 197 17.92 -16.16 17.42
N ALA A 198 18.40 -16.50 16.22
CA ALA A 198 19.50 -17.44 16.07
C ALA A 198 20.78 -16.90 16.70
N ALA A 199 21.08 -15.61 16.59
CA ALA A 199 22.19 -14.96 17.25
C ALA A 199 22.08 -15.00 18.79
N GLN A 200 20.88 -14.78 19.35
CA GLN A 200 20.63 -14.93 20.78
C GLN A 200 20.97 -16.36 21.25
N GLN A 201 20.45 -17.37 20.54
CA GLN A 201 20.72 -18.77 20.86
C GLN A 201 22.24 -19.14 20.78
N ALA A 202 22.93 -18.58 19.79
CA ALA A 202 24.41 -18.74 19.69
C ALA A 202 25.12 -18.10 20.88
N ARG A 203 24.70 -16.90 21.33
CA ARG A 203 25.27 -16.25 22.52
C ARG A 203 24.95 -16.99 23.83
N GLU A 204 23.79 -17.62 23.96
CA GLU A 204 23.45 -18.49 25.09
C GLU A 204 24.37 -19.68 25.16
N ARG A 205 24.67 -20.35 24.05
CA ARG A 205 25.64 -21.45 23.96
C ARG A 205 27.04 -20.98 24.28
N SER A 206 27.46 -19.82 23.75
CA SER A 206 28.76 -19.22 24.02
C SER A 206 28.96 -18.92 25.52
N LEU A 207 27.93 -18.39 26.21
CA LEU A 207 27.97 -18.15 27.65
C LEU A 207 28.11 -19.47 28.45
N ALA A 208 27.37 -20.51 28.05
CA ALA A 208 27.48 -21.83 28.69
C ALA A 208 28.90 -22.40 28.58
N LEU A 209 29.53 -22.31 27.41
CA LEU A 209 30.91 -22.72 27.19
C LEU A 209 31.90 -21.85 27.98
N ALA A 210 31.73 -20.54 28.04
CA ALA A 210 32.56 -19.64 28.83
C ALA A 210 32.53 -19.99 30.32
N ARG A 211 31.35 -20.32 30.85
CA ARG A 211 31.21 -20.79 32.25
C ARG A 211 31.91 -22.12 32.51
N GLN A 212 31.85 -23.05 31.54
CA GLN A 212 32.58 -24.33 31.63
C GLN A 212 34.09 -24.13 31.63
N VAL A 213 34.61 -23.22 30.80
CA VAL A 213 36.04 -22.85 30.80
C VAL A 213 36.45 -22.24 32.14
N LEU A 214 35.63 -21.31 32.68
CA LEU A 214 35.88 -20.71 34.00
C LEU A 214 35.93 -21.78 35.12
N GLU A 215 34.98 -22.70 35.14
CA GLU A 215 34.94 -23.80 36.12
C GLU A 215 36.22 -24.65 36.05
N THR A 216 36.68 -24.94 34.83
CA THR A 216 37.95 -25.70 34.62
C THR A 216 39.13 -24.90 35.12
N ALA A 217 39.21 -23.59 34.84
CA ALA A 217 40.31 -22.74 35.33
C ALA A 217 40.34 -22.68 36.88
N ILE A 218 39.20 -22.53 37.54
CA ILE A 218 39.08 -22.54 39.00
C ILE A 218 39.56 -23.88 39.59
N LYS A 219 39.13 -25.01 39.00
CA LYS A 219 39.58 -26.34 39.47
C LYS A 219 41.10 -26.56 39.32
N ARG A 220 41.69 -26.02 38.24
CA ARG A 220 43.17 -26.07 38.04
C ARG A 220 43.90 -25.21 39.06
N GLU A 221 43.42 -23.97 39.32
CA GLU A 221 43.98 -23.09 40.35
C GLU A 221 43.97 -23.75 41.76
N GLN A 222 42.82 -24.31 42.15
CA GLN A 222 42.64 -24.99 43.44
C GLN A 222 43.57 -26.19 43.61
N ARG A 223 43.91 -26.86 42.50
CA ARG A 223 44.83 -27.98 42.50
C ARG A 223 46.29 -27.54 42.40
N GLY A 224 46.57 -26.24 42.32
CA GLY A 224 47.97 -25.72 42.25
C GLY A 224 48.61 -25.89 40.87
N VAL A 225 47.89 -26.31 39.84
CA VAL A 225 48.37 -26.48 38.44
C VAL A 225 47.92 -25.35 37.50
N GLY A 226 47.19 -24.41 38.00
CA GLY A 226 46.71 -23.20 37.26
C GLY A 226 47.09 -21.92 38.01
N ALA A 227 47.24 -20.80 37.31
CA ALA A 227 47.61 -19.51 37.87
C ALA A 227 46.38 -18.60 38.07
N LEU A 228 46.38 -17.76 39.11
CA LEU A 228 45.31 -16.78 39.35
C LEU A 228 44.99 -15.89 38.13
N PRO A 229 45.95 -15.41 37.30
CA PRO A 229 45.65 -14.65 36.07
C PRO A 229 44.79 -15.42 35.09
N GLU A 230 44.93 -16.73 34.97
CA GLU A 230 44.08 -17.56 34.07
C GLU A 230 42.62 -17.55 34.50
N THR A 231 42.37 -17.69 35.81
CA THR A 231 41.03 -17.62 36.39
C THR A 231 40.41 -16.22 36.20
N LEU A 232 41.21 -15.16 36.38
CA LEU A 232 40.72 -13.76 36.13
C LEU A 232 40.40 -13.52 34.66
N GLN A 233 41.19 -14.05 33.73
CA GLN A 233 40.90 -13.97 32.28
C GLN A 233 39.61 -14.73 31.95
N ALA A 234 39.42 -15.94 32.47
CA ALA A 234 38.19 -16.71 32.28
C ALA A 234 36.95 -15.99 32.86
N ARG A 235 37.08 -15.35 34.03
CA ARG A 235 35.98 -14.49 34.60
C ARG A 235 35.66 -13.31 33.70
N THR A 236 36.65 -12.62 33.15
CA THR A 236 36.49 -11.52 32.22
C THR A 236 35.79 -11.99 30.96
N PHE A 237 36.11 -13.16 30.44
CA PHE A 237 35.46 -13.75 29.29
C PHE A 237 33.99 -14.08 29.54
N VAL A 238 33.64 -14.64 30.74
CA VAL A 238 32.24 -14.87 31.13
C VAL A 238 31.48 -13.54 31.23
N ALA A 239 32.03 -12.53 31.90
CA ALA A 239 31.38 -11.22 32.00
C ALA A 239 31.13 -10.57 30.64
N ARG A 240 32.06 -10.73 29.68
CA ARG A 240 31.88 -10.29 28.29
C ARG A 240 30.77 -11.07 27.59
N ALA A 241 30.73 -12.41 27.75
CA ALA A 241 29.67 -13.24 27.17
C ALA A 241 28.29 -12.90 27.73
N GLU A 242 28.18 -12.57 29.04
CA GLU A 242 26.92 -12.09 29.65
C GLU A 242 26.46 -10.75 29.04
N LEU A 243 27.37 -9.80 28.84
CA LEU A 243 27.08 -8.53 28.18
C LEU A 243 26.59 -8.73 26.73
N GLU A 244 27.27 -9.59 25.96
CA GLU A 244 26.91 -9.89 24.58
C GLU A 244 25.56 -10.61 24.50
N LEU A 245 25.23 -11.50 25.43
CA LEU A 245 23.93 -12.14 25.53
C LEU A 245 22.81 -11.09 25.82
N ALA A 246 23.06 -10.20 26.79
CA ALA A 246 22.09 -9.14 27.11
C ALA A 246 21.79 -8.23 25.88
N ARG A 247 22.84 -7.90 25.12
CA ARG A 247 22.69 -7.15 23.85
C ARG A 247 21.90 -7.94 22.81
N ALA A 248 22.15 -9.24 22.63
CA ALA A 248 21.46 -10.09 21.68
C ALA A 248 19.96 -10.26 22.03
N ILE A 249 19.63 -10.41 23.32
CA ILE A 249 18.23 -10.41 23.79
C ILE A 249 17.52 -9.10 23.42
N GLY A 250 18.20 -7.96 23.65
CA GLY A 250 17.66 -6.65 23.27
C GLY A 250 17.46 -6.48 21.76
N GLN A 251 18.39 -7.00 20.96
CA GLN A 251 18.28 -6.98 19.50
C GLN A 251 17.13 -7.86 19.00
N HIS A 252 16.98 -9.07 19.53
CA HIS A 252 15.88 -9.97 19.19
C HIS A 252 14.51 -9.32 19.51
N LYS A 253 14.34 -8.74 20.70
CA LYS A 253 13.13 -8.01 21.06
C LYS A 253 12.82 -6.87 20.08
N ARG A 254 13.83 -6.05 19.74
CA ARG A 254 13.65 -4.95 18.77
C ARG A 254 13.24 -5.46 17.39
N ALA A 255 13.85 -6.54 16.91
CA ALA A 255 13.52 -7.14 15.63
C ALA A 255 12.09 -7.68 15.59
N LEU A 256 11.60 -8.31 16.67
CA LEU A 256 10.20 -8.75 16.78
C LEU A 256 9.21 -7.57 16.76
N VAL A 257 9.54 -6.48 17.46
CA VAL A 257 8.71 -5.25 17.42
C VAL A 257 8.70 -4.65 16.00
N ALA A 258 9.87 -4.55 15.36
CA ALA A 258 9.97 -4.05 13.99
C ALA A 258 9.14 -4.91 13.01
N LEU A 259 9.18 -6.24 13.18
CA LEU A 259 8.36 -7.17 12.41
C LEU A 259 6.86 -6.91 12.67
N ALA A 260 6.42 -6.80 13.92
CA ALA A 260 5.02 -6.51 14.25
C ALA A 260 4.52 -5.20 13.61
N VAL A 261 5.35 -4.13 13.64
CA VAL A 261 5.07 -2.86 12.95
C VAL A 261 4.97 -3.05 11.44
N GLY A 262 5.94 -3.75 10.84
CA GLY A 262 6.00 -3.99 9.40
C GLY A 262 4.85 -4.84 8.88
N LEU A 263 4.28 -5.71 9.71
CA LEU A 263 3.11 -6.52 9.41
C LEU A 263 1.78 -5.75 9.64
N GLY A 264 1.82 -4.53 10.21
CA GLY A 264 0.63 -3.76 10.54
C GLY A 264 -0.14 -4.29 11.75
N LEU A 265 0.51 -5.05 12.64
CA LEU A 265 -0.13 -5.68 13.81
C LEU A 265 -0.17 -4.75 15.04
N LEU A 266 0.55 -3.63 15.03
CA LEU A 266 0.44 -2.59 16.04
C LEU A 266 -0.75 -1.70 15.66
N GLY A 267 -1.91 -2.03 16.26
CA GLY A 267 -3.14 -1.26 16.12
C GLY A 267 -3.43 -0.44 17.37
N GLU A 268 -4.70 -0.37 17.78
CA GLU A 268 -5.18 0.38 18.95
C GLU A 268 -4.82 -0.27 20.30
N SER A 269 -4.25 -1.48 20.33
CA SER A 269 -3.83 -2.13 21.57
C SER A 269 -2.46 -1.62 22.01
N GLU A 270 -2.31 -1.29 23.29
CA GLU A 270 -1.06 -0.85 23.92
C GLU A 270 0.02 -1.95 23.98
N ASP A 271 -0.38 -3.21 23.81
CA ASP A 271 0.51 -4.36 23.91
C ASP A 271 1.07 -4.79 22.54
N VAL A 272 2.39 -4.96 22.48
CA VAL A 272 3.06 -5.56 21.31
C VAL A 272 2.72 -7.07 21.30
N PRO A 273 2.13 -7.59 20.22
CA PRO A 273 1.81 -9.02 20.18
C PRO A 273 3.06 -9.89 20.28
N ALA A 274 2.99 -10.93 21.09
CA ALA A 274 4.06 -11.92 21.18
C ALA A 274 4.10 -12.74 19.88
N LEU A 275 5.20 -12.58 19.10
CA LEU A 275 5.41 -13.32 17.87
C LEU A 275 6.34 -14.51 18.14
N THR A 276 5.90 -15.72 17.78
CA THR A 276 6.73 -16.92 17.78
C THR A 276 7.04 -17.31 16.34
N LEU A 277 8.32 -17.28 15.95
CA LEU A 277 8.74 -17.62 14.60
C LEU A 277 8.93 -19.13 14.44
N SER A 278 8.66 -19.67 13.25
CA SER A 278 8.98 -21.05 12.91
C SER A 278 10.49 -21.30 12.92
N SER A 279 10.89 -22.55 13.15
CA SER A 279 12.30 -22.95 12.93
C SER A 279 12.47 -23.25 11.45
N GLU A 280 13.38 -22.56 10.78
CA GLU A 280 13.74 -22.86 9.41
C GLU A 280 14.89 -23.87 9.35
N VAL A 281 14.79 -24.79 8.40
CA VAL A 281 15.85 -25.76 8.13
C VAL A 281 16.91 -25.11 7.23
N GLU A 282 18.19 -25.37 7.51
CA GLU A 282 19.29 -24.92 6.66
C GLU A 282 19.35 -25.82 5.41
N GLU A 283 19.07 -25.22 4.24
CA GLU A 283 19.16 -25.90 2.94
C GLU A 283 20.29 -25.33 2.08
N ASP A 284 20.73 -26.11 1.11
CA ASP A 284 21.78 -25.69 0.19
C ASP A 284 21.30 -24.51 -0.67
N PRO A 285 22.13 -23.47 -0.84
CA PRO A 285 21.74 -22.26 -1.57
C PRO A 285 21.54 -22.55 -3.06
N LEU A 286 20.34 -22.25 -3.56
CA LEU A 286 20.09 -22.16 -5.00
C LEU A 286 20.78 -20.92 -5.56
N GLY A 287 21.42 -21.04 -6.72
CA GLY A 287 22.00 -19.89 -7.45
C GLY A 287 20.94 -18.92 -7.94
N LEU A 288 21.38 -17.76 -8.44
CA LEU A 288 20.50 -16.84 -9.16
C LEU A 288 20.19 -17.38 -10.54
N GLU A 289 18.88 -17.44 -10.89
CA GLU A 289 18.41 -18.05 -12.14
C GLU A 289 18.73 -17.23 -13.38
N GLN A 290 18.81 -15.90 -13.23
CA GLN A 290 18.99 -14.95 -14.33
C GLN A 290 20.18 -13.99 -14.09
N ASN A 291 20.72 -13.45 -15.19
CA ASN A 291 21.74 -12.39 -15.12
C ASN A 291 21.09 -10.99 -15.02
N LEU A 292 21.88 -10.00 -14.58
CA LEU A 292 21.39 -8.61 -14.39
C LEU A 292 20.73 -8.01 -15.65
N PRO A 293 21.29 -8.14 -16.89
CA PRO A 293 20.65 -7.59 -18.07
C PRO A 293 19.24 -8.11 -18.32
N ALA A 294 18.99 -9.41 -18.09
CA ALA A 294 17.66 -10.01 -18.24
C ALA A 294 16.66 -9.42 -17.22
N TRP A 295 17.07 -9.30 -15.95
CA TRP A 295 16.29 -8.64 -14.91
C TRP A 295 15.93 -7.19 -15.25
N LEU A 296 16.90 -6.39 -15.72
CA LEU A 296 16.68 -5.00 -16.10
C LEU A 296 15.73 -4.88 -17.30
N GLN A 297 15.79 -5.80 -18.25
CA GLN A 297 14.90 -5.81 -19.42
C GLN A 297 13.46 -6.16 -19.01
N SER A 298 13.26 -7.18 -18.17
CA SER A 298 11.95 -7.56 -17.62
C SER A 298 11.35 -6.39 -16.84
N ALA A 299 12.10 -5.78 -15.93
CA ALA A 299 11.63 -4.67 -15.13
C ALA A 299 11.22 -3.44 -15.96
N ARG A 300 11.98 -3.09 -17.01
CA ARG A 300 11.61 -1.99 -17.92
C ARG A 300 10.26 -2.19 -18.57
N GLN A 301 9.87 -3.42 -18.83
CA GLN A 301 8.65 -3.76 -19.56
C GLN A 301 7.46 -3.98 -18.61
N TYR A 302 7.67 -4.67 -17.51
CA TYR A 302 6.58 -5.21 -16.69
C TYR A 302 6.53 -4.68 -15.26
N HIS A 303 7.53 -3.89 -14.81
CA HIS A 303 7.54 -3.44 -13.42
C HIS A 303 6.33 -2.53 -13.12
N PRO A 304 5.53 -2.85 -12.07
CA PRO A 304 4.27 -2.16 -11.80
C PRO A 304 4.40 -0.64 -11.61
N ALA A 305 5.45 -0.16 -10.94
CA ALA A 305 5.67 1.27 -10.74
C ALA A 305 5.92 2.01 -12.06
N ILE A 306 6.63 1.38 -13.02
CA ILE A 306 6.86 1.95 -14.35
C ILE A 306 5.58 1.98 -15.16
N LEU A 307 4.76 0.91 -15.08
CA LEU A 307 3.45 0.85 -15.72
C LEU A 307 2.51 1.93 -15.17
N ALA A 308 2.49 2.14 -13.86
CA ALA A 308 1.72 3.20 -13.21
C ALA A 308 2.13 4.59 -13.72
N ALA A 309 3.44 4.88 -13.77
CA ALA A 309 3.94 6.16 -14.25
C ALA A 309 3.66 6.38 -15.74
N ARG A 310 3.75 5.33 -16.59
CA ARG A 310 3.33 5.41 -18.00
C ARG A 310 1.86 5.75 -18.15
N ALA A 311 1.00 5.09 -17.38
CA ALA A 311 -0.43 5.39 -17.39
C ALA A 311 -0.72 6.83 -16.93
N GLN A 312 0.03 7.39 -15.98
CA GLN A 312 -0.12 8.79 -15.59
C GLN A 312 0.26 9.77 -16.71
N VAL A 313 1.30 9.47 -17.51
CA VAL A 313 1.65 10.26 -18.71
C VAL A 313 0.51 10.21 -19.72
N GLU A 314 -0.04 9.03 -19.99
CA GLU A 314 -1.14 8.88 -20.95
C GLU A 314 -2.40 9.62 -20.48
N ALA A 315 -2.73 9.56 -19.20
CA ALA A 315 -3.84 10.32 -18.63
C ALA A 315 -3.63 11.83 -18.78
N ALA A 316 -2.39 12.32 -18.59
CA ALA A 316 -2.06 13.74 -18.81
C ALA A 316 -2.24 14.15 -20.31
N ARG A 317 -1.89 13.27 -21.23
CA ARG A 317 -2.12 13.50 -22.68
C ARG A 317 -3.61 13.56 -23.02
N GLU A 318 -4.44 12.72 -22.41
CA GLU A 318 -5.89 12.83 -22.56
C GLU A 318 -6.45 14.14 -21.98
N LYS A 319 -5.91 14.63 -20.86
CA LYS A 319 -6.27 15.93 -20.27
C LYS A 319 -5.95 17.12 -21.19
N VAL A 320 -4.89 17.05 -22.02
CA VAL A 320 -4.65 18.04 -23.07
C VAL A 320 -5.81 18.10 -24.06
N LYS A 321 -6.38 16.93 -24.45
CA LYS A 321 -7.54 16.88 -25.33
C LYS A 321 -8.78 17.49 -24.65
N VAL A 322 -8.98 17.27 -23.36
CA VAL A 322 -10.03 17.93 -22.57
C VAL A 322 -9.88 19.45 -22.63
N ALA A 323 -8.67 19.96 -22.30
CA ALA A 323 -8.41 21.40 -22.33
C ALA A 323 -8.65 22.04 -23.71
N ARG A 324 -8.34 21.31 -24.79
CA ARG A 324 -8.62 21.76 -26.16
C ARG A 324 -10.11 21.78 -26.47
N SER A 325 -10.87 20.79 -25.97
CA SER A 325 -12.31 20.69 -26.23
C SER A 325 -13.14 21.76 -25.53
N GLU A 326 -12.69 22.28 -24.38
CA GLU A 326 -13.39 23.33 -23.63
C GLU A 326 -13.59 24.63 -24.44
N GLY A 327 -12.79 24.87 -25.44
CA GLY A 327 -12.96 26.02 -26.33
C GLY A 327 -13.73 25.72 -27.62
N LEU A 328 -14.35 24.54 -27.73
CA LEU A 328 -15.16 24.18 -28.87
C LEU A 328 -16.66 24.41 -28.57
N PRO A 329 -17.53 24.57 -29.58
CA PRO A 329 -18.96 24.73 -29.36
C PRO A 329 -19.54 23.56 -28.56
N THR A 330 -20.55 23.84 -27.71
CA THR A 330 -21.31 22.80 -26.99
C THR A 330 -22.78 22.90 -27.32
N LEU A 331 -23.44 21.75 -27.47
CA LEU A 331 -24.89 21.67 -27.68
C LEU A 331 -25.52 20.98 -26.48
N ASP A 332 -26.33 21.74 -25.76
CA ASP A 332 -27.06 21.28 -24.59
C ASP A 332 -28.58 21.28 -24.88
N MET A 333 -29.28 20.20 -24.50
CA MET A 333 -30.74 20.15 -24.45
C MET A 333 -31.20 20.45 -23.03
N SER A 334 -32.19 21.31 -22.89
CA SER A 334 -32.83 21.57 -21.61
C SER A 334 -34.35 21.39 -21.70
N ALA A 335 -34.96 20.82 -20.66
CA ALA A 335 -36.41 20.76 -20.53
C ALA A 335 -36.75 21.18 -19.08
N SER A 336 -37.50 22.28 -18.96
CA SER A 336 -37.87 22.83 -17.66
C SER A 336 -39.37 22.87 -17.50
N ARG A 337 -39.86 22.50 -16.31
CA ARG A 337 -41.26 22.66 -15.93
C ARG A 337 -41.37 23.60 -14.74
N PHE A 338 -42.16 24.63 -14.87
CA PHE A 338 -42.42 25.64 -13.88
C PHE A 338 -43.86 25.57 -13.38
N VAL A 339 -44.07 25.84 -12.10
CA VAL A 339 -45.40 25.98 -11.48
C VAL A 339 -45.40 27.32 -10.75
N ASN A 340 -46.41 28.14 -10.98
CA ASN A 340 -46.55 29.53 -10.53
C ASN A 340 -45.54 30.51 -11.17
N GLY A 341 -45.19 30.33 -12.44
CA GLY A 341 -44.26 31.18 -13.18
C GLY A 341 -42.77 30.76 -13.04
N ARG A 342 -41.91 31.52 -13.72
CA ARG A 342 -40.46 31.28 -13.68
C ARG A 342 -39.78 31.94 -12.46
N PRO A 343 -38.72 31.36 -11.91
CA PRO A 343 -37.96 31.99 -10.84
C PRO A 343 -37.49 33.40 -11.23
N ASN A 344 -37.63 34.35 -10.33
CA ASN A 344 -37.20 35.75 -10.49
C ASN A 344 -37.89 36.54 -11.64
N GLN A 345 -38.97 36.03 -12.18
CA GLN A 345 -39.82 36.77 -13.16
C GLN A 345 -41.15 37.10 -12.52
N GLY A 346 -41.43 38.38 -12.36
CA GLY A 346 -42.60 38.92 -11.65
C GLY A 346 -43.98 38.70 -12.32
N GLY A 347 -44.10 37.85 -13.32
CA GLY A 347 -45.26 37.80 -14.21
C GLY A 347 -46.20 36.59 -14.09
N GLY A 348 -45.92 35.57 -13.30
CA GLY A 348 -46.75 34.36 -13.22
C GLY A 348 -47.95 34.50 -12.28
N ASN A 349 -49.11 33.93 -12.64
CA ASN A 349 -50.26 33.82 -11.76
C ASN A 349 -50.20 32.53 -10.94
N ARG A 350 -50.87 32.52 -9.77
CA ARG A 350 -51.03 31.31 -8.99
C ARG A 350 -51.73 30.24 -9.80
N GLY A 351 -51.08 29.04 -9.93
CA GLY A 351 -51.61 27.91 -10.68
C GLY A 351 -51.10 27.78 -12.12
N ASP A 352 -50.39 28.78 -12.64
CA ASP A 352 -49.83 28.73 -14.00
C ASP A 352 -48.76 27.62 -14.09
N ARG A 353 -48.86 26.79 -15.10
CA ARG A 353 -47.92 25.71 -15.41
C ARG A 353 -47.30 25.96 -16.78
N GLU A 354 -46.01 26.02 -16.84
CA GLU A 354 -45.26 26.22 -18.09
C GLU A 354 -44.25 25.09 -18.27
N THR A 355 -44.14 24.58 -19.50
CA THR A 355 -43.10 23.63 -19.89
C THR A 355 -42.32 24.26 -21.04
N VAL A 356 -40.97 24.29 -20.84
CA VAL A 356 -40.05 24.86 -21.83
C VAL A 356 -39.07 23.78 -22.23
N VAL A 357 -38.96 23.49 -23.52
CA VAL A 357 -37.94 22.59 -24.06
C VAL A 357 -37.13 23.41 -25.07
N GLY A 358 -35.79 23.31 -24.95
CA GLY A 358 -34.90 24.08 -25.81
C GLY A 358 -33.61 23.35 -26.09
N LEU A 359 -32.97 23.72 -27.18
CA LEU A 359 -31.61 23.39 -27.53
C LEU A 359 -30.79 24.66 -27.40
N ASN A 360 -29.68 24.59 -26.70
CA ASN A 360 -28.75 25.70 -26.47
C ASN A 360 -27.41 25.37 -27.09
N LEU A 361 -27.04 26.12 -28.13
CA LEU A 361 -25.71 26.07 -28.75
C LEU A 361 -24.87 27.19 -28.14
N ASN A 362 -23.84 26.81 -27.38
CA ASN A 362 -22.87 27.75 -26.79
C ASN A 362 -21.58 27.72 -27.61
N ILE A 363 -21.19 28.86 -28.18
CA ILE A 363 -19.93 29.01 -28.95
C ILE A 363 -19.07 30.05 -28.25
N PRO A 364 -17.98 29.62 -27.56
CA PRO A 364 -17.03 30.56 -26.94
C PRO A 364 -16.19 31.23 -28.02
N VAL A 365 -16.49 32.51 -28.31
CA VAL A 365 -15.82 33.27 -29.40
C VAL A 365 -14.49 33.85 -28.91
N PHE A 366 -14.48 34.41 -27.70
CA PHE A 366 -13.27 35.00 -27.09
C PHE A 366 -13.34 34.92 -25.59
N GLU A 367 -12.27 34.38 -24.97
CA GLU A 367 -12.14 34.14 -23.54
C GLU A 367 -10.91 34.84 -22.94
N GLY A 368 -10.47 35.95 -23.54
CA GLY A 368 -9.28 36.68 -23.02
C GLY A 368 -8.01 35.87 -23.02
N PHE A 369 -7.79 35.00 -24.02
CA PHE A 369 -6.64 34.07 -24.14
C PHE A 369 -6.53 32.98 -23.04
N ALA A 370 -7.49 32.90 -22.12
CA ALA A 370 -7.48 31.90 -21.04
C ALA A 370 -7.33 30.46 -21.55
N ARG A 371 -7.93 30.16 -22.68
CA ARG A 371 -7.87 28.86 -23.35
C ARG A 371 -6.44 28.48 -23.75
N ASN A 372 -5.67 29.42 -24.32
CA ASN A 372 -4.29 29.16 -24.73
C ASN A 372 -3.45 28.77 -23.52
N TYR A 373 -3.54 29.53 -22.43
CA TYR A 373 -2.83 29.22 -21.19
C TYR A 373 -3.27 27.92 -20.54
N LYS A 374 -4.56 27.53 -20.64
CA LYS A 374 -5.02 26.22 -20.17
C LYS A 374 -4.38 25.07 -20.96
N VAL A 375 -4.33 25.19 -22.29
CA VAL A 375 -3.71 24.19 -23.16
C VAL A 375 -2.21 24.11 -22.89
N ASP A 376 -1.52 25.26 -22.78
CA ASP A 376 -0.08 25.32 -22.46
C ASP A 376 0.20 24.71 -21.08
N GLY A 377 -0.63 25.01 -20.07
CA GLY A 377 -0.54 24.39 -18.75
C GLY A 377 -0.75 22.87 -18.79
N ALA A 378 -1.67 22.39 -19.60
CA ALA A 378 -1.86 20.95 -19.79
C ALA A 378 -0.68 20.28 -20.50
N HIS A 379 -0.02 20.96 -21.46
CA HIS A 379 1.21 20.47 -22.08
C HIS A 379 2.37 20.41 -21.07
N ALA A 380 2.56 21.48 -20.29
CA ALA A 380 3.58 21.49 -19.23
C ALA A 380 3.36 20.34 -18.22
N GLN A 381 2.10 19.99 -17.94
CA GLN A 381 1.78 18.84 -17.08
C GLN A 381 2.17 17.50 -17.72
N VAL A 382 2.08 17.35 -19.05
CA VAL A 382 2.60 16.17 -19.75
C VAL A 382 4.12 16.09 -19.61
N GLU A 383 4.84 17.20 -19.84
CA GLU A 383 6.30 17.26 -19.70
C GLU A 383 6.74 16.90 -18.27
N GLN A 384 6.03 17.39 -17.26
CA GLN A 384 6.26 17.04 -15.86
C GLN A 384 6.10 15.52 -15.65
N ARG A 385 5.00 14.91 -16.11
CA ARG A 385 4.77 13.46 -15.97
C ARG A 385 5.78 12.62 -16.73
N GLU A 386 6.27 13.09 -17.88
CA GLU A 386 7.33 12.42 -18.62
C GLU A 386 8.68 12.47 -17.87
N ALA A 387 8.97 13.58 -17.18
CA ALA A 387 10.14 13.67 -16.30
C ALA A 387 10.02 12.73 -15.09
N GLU A 388 8.86 12.69 -14.43
CA GLU A 388 8.57 11.78 -13.33
C GLU A 388 8.67 10.30 -13.77
N LEU A 389 8.20 9.95 -14.98
CA LEU A 389 8.39 8.60 -15.54
C LEU A 389 9.87 8.24 -15.68
N ARG A 390 10.70 9.17 -16.18
CA ARG A 390 12.16 8.92 -16.29
C ARG A 390 12.81 8.72 -14.92
N ASP A 391 12.38 9.48 -13.92
CA ASP A 391 12.86 9.33 -12.53
C ASP A 391 12.48 7.97 -11.94
N VAL A 392 11.21 7.59 -12.05
CA VAL A 392 10.74 6.26 -11.60
C VAL A 392 11.49 5.12 -12.30
N GLN A 393 11.75 5.26 -13.62
CA GLN A 393 12.52 4.26 -14.35
C GLN A 393 13.95 4.16 -13.82
N ALA A 394 14.61 5.30 -13.56
CA ALA A 394 15.96 5.31 -13.04
C ALA A 394 16.04 4.71 -11.64
N GLN A 395 15.08 5.03 -10.75
CA GLN A 395 15.00 4.48 -9.40
C GLN A 395 14.79 2.97 -9.42
N VAL A 396 13.77 2.47 -10.14
CA VAL A 396 13.48 1.04 -10.22
C VAL A 396 14.66 0.23 -10.76
N LEU A 397 15.28 0.70 -11.85
CA LEU A 397 16.42 0.00 -12.43
C LEU A 397 17.69 0.10 -11.54
N GLY A 398 17.87 1.23 -10.84
CA GLY A 398 18.92 1.40 -9.86
C GLY A 398 18.76 0.47 -8.66
N ASP A 399 17.57 0.43 -8.04
CA ASP A 399 17.26 -0.42 -6.92
C ASP A 399 17.42 -1.91 -7.28
N LEU A 400 16.99 -2.29 -8.48
CA LEU A 400 17.16 -3.66 -8.98
C LEU A 400 18.63 -4.04 -9.16
N ALA A 401 19.46 -3.12 -9.70
CA ALA A 401 20.88 -3.35 -9.86
C ALA A 401 21.61 -3.47 -8.50
N ILE A 402 21.23 -2.64 -7.52
CA ILE A 402 21.74 -2.70 -6.15
C ILE A 402 21.36 -4.03 -5.51
N THR A 403 20.08 -4.42 -5.56
CA THR A 403 19.60 -5.67 -4.95
C THR A 403 20.22 -6.90 -5.61
N TYR A 404 20.49 -6.85 -6.91
CA TYR A 404 21.22 -7.92 -7.62
C TYR A 404 22.68 -8.04 -7.11
N ALA A 405 23.36 -6.90 -6.92
CA ALA A 405 24.72 -6.89 -6.37
C ALA A 405 24.72 -7.40 -4.90
N GLU A 406 23.73 -7.00 -4.11
CA GLU A 406 23.54 -7.53 -2.75
C GLU A 406 23.33 -9.04 -2.75
N ALA A 407 22.44 -9.57 -3.62
CA ALA A 407 22.18 -11.02 -3.70
C ALA A 407 23.43 -11.79 -4.15
N THR A 408 24.18 -11.31 -5.14
CA THR A 408 25.40 -11.96 -5.59
C THR A 408 26.50 -11.95 -4.51
N THR A 409 26.58 -10.86 -3.75
CA THR A 409 27.52 -10.74 -2.64
C THR A 409 27.12 -11.65 -1.49
N ALA A 410 25.84 -11.66 -1.11
CA ALA A 410 25.32 -12.51 -0.05
C ALA A 410 25.54 -14.01 -0.34
N LEU A 411 25.37 -14.44 -1.60
CA LEU A 411 25.64 -15.81 -2.02
C LEU A 411 27.14 -16.19 -1.84
N ARG A 412 28.05 -15.28 -2.19
CA ARG A 412 29.49 -15.48 -1.99
C ARG A 412 29.87 -15.50 -0.51
N SER A 413 29.30 -14.55 0.27
CA SER A 413 29.51 -14.49 1.73
C SER A 413 29.01 -15.75 2.41
N LEU A 414 27.87 -16.29 1.96
CA LEU A 414 27.33 -17.55 2.48
C LEU A 414 28.29 -18.73 2.27
N ALA A 415 28.91 -18.84 1.08
CA ALA A 415 29.91 -19.87 0.81
C ALA A 415 31.19 -19.71 1.69
N SER A 416 31.69 -18.46 1.82
CA SER A 416 32.87 -18.13 2.61
C SER A 416 32.63 -18.33 4.09
N SER A 417 31.44 -17.97 4.63
CA SER A 417 31.10 -18.16 6.04
C SER A 417 31.00 -19.61 6.45
N ARG A 418 30.58 -20.51 5.52
CA ARG A 418 30.61 -21.97 5.76
C ARG A 418 32.05 -22.47 6.01
N SER A 419 32.98 -22.07 5.13
CA SER A 419 34.37 -22.42 5.25
C SER A 419 35.01 -21.85 6.55
N LEU A 420 34.69 -20.59 6.88
CA LEU A 420 35.14 -19.94 8.09
C LEU A 420 34.70 -20.71 9.36
N LEU A 421 33.41 -21.06 9.42
CA LEU A 421 32.84 -21.83 10.53
C LEU A 421 33.55 -23.20 10.70
N GLU A 422 33.74 -23.93 9.60
CA GLU A 422 34.40 -25.23 9.61
C GLU A 422 35.83 -25.14 10.12
N VAL A 423 36.62 -24.16 9.67
CA VAL A 423 38.00 -23.95 10.10
C VAL A 423 38.05 -23.50 11.56
N ALA A 424 37.18 -22.58 11.99
CA ALA A 424 37.11 -22.14 13.38
C ALA A 424 36.75 -23.28 14.35
N GLN A 425 35.80 -24.14 13.95
CA GLN A 425 35.44 -25.33 14.72
C GLN A 425 36.64 -26.27 14.90
N ARG A 426 37.37 -26.57 13.82
CA ARG A 426 38.59 -27.41 13.89
C ARG A 426 39.69 -26.79 14.75
N ALA A 427 39.81 -25.45 14.72
CA ALA A 427 40.77 -24.72 15.57
C ALA A 427 40.46 -24.90 17.05
N VAL A 428 39.19 -24.68 17.44
CA VAL A 428 38.75 -24.88 18.84
C VAL A 428 38.98 -26.32 19.28
N ASP A 429 38.62 -27.32 18.47
CA ASP A 429 38.82 -28.74 18.81
C ASP A 429 40.29 -29.08 18.96
N SER A 430 41.17 -28.47 18.18
CA SER A 430 42.63 -28.67 18.28
C SER A 430 43.20 -28.03 19.55
N VAL A 431 42.85 -26.76 19.81
CA VAL A 431 43.33 -26.02 20.98
C VAL A 431 42.79 -26.63 22.27
N ARG A 432 41.53 -27.07 22.29
CA ARG A 432 40.94 -27.75 23.44
C ARG A 432 41.70 -29.00 23.83
N ARG A 433 42.05 -29.87 22.88
CA ARG A 433 42.86 -31.07 23.16
C ARG A 433 44.24 -30.73 23.74
N LYS A 434 44.89 -29.66 23.25
CA LYS A 434 46.17 -29.19 23.78
C LYS A 434 46.03 -28.62 25.19
N TYR A 435 44.97 -27.83 25.44
CA TYR A 435 44.67 -27.23 26.74
C TYR A 435 44.41 -28.28 27.81
N ASP A 436 43.68 -29.34 27.49
CA ASP A 436 43.35 -30.45 28.39
C ASP A 436 44.59 -31.20 28.87
N VAL A 437 45.64 -31.29 28.03
CA VAL A 437 46.92 -31.91 28.38
C VAL A 437 47.98 -30.91 28.86
N GLY A 438 47.62 -29.62 29.01
CA GLY A 438 48.54 -28.57 29.49
C GLY A 438 49.53 -28.06 28.43
N ALA A 439 49.36 -28.38 27.15
CA ALA A 439 50.21 -27.97 26.03
C ALA A 439 49.79 -26.66 25.36
N ALA A 440 48.65 -26.07 25.74
CA ALA A 440 48.18 -24.74 25.34
C ALA A 440 47.79 -23.93 26.58
N ASP A 441 47.89 -22.61 26.50
CA ASP A 441 47.42 -21.70 27.52
C ASP A 441 45.94 -21.33 27.39
N ILE A 442 45.39 -20.70 28.43
CA ILE A 442 43.98 -20.28 28.42
C ILE A 442 43.70 -19.19 27.39
N VAL A 443 44.69 -18.34 27.08
CA VAL A 443 44.52 -17.23 26.10
C VAL A 443 44.33 -17.81 24.73
N GLU A 444 45.10 -18.84 24.34
CA GLU A 444 44.92 -19.54 23.07
C GLU A 444 43.52 -20.18 22.96
N MET A 445 43.04 -20.79 24.06
CA MET A 445 41.71 -21.38 24.14
C MET A 445 40.60 -20.33 24.02
N LEU A 446 40.71 -19.21 24.74
CA LEU A 446 39.72 -18.14 24.70
C LEU A 446 39.69 -17.43 23.33
N ASN A 447 40.85 -17.24 22.70
CA ASN A 447 40.94 -16.67 21.34
C ASN A 447 40.30 -17.59 20.29
N ALA A 448 40.58 -18.88 20.35
CA ALA A 448 39.95 -19.85 19.45
C ALA A 448 38.43 -19.90 19.65
N GLN A 449 37.94 -19.84 20.90
CA GLN A 449 36.53 -19.81 21.22
C GLN A 449 35.83 -18.51 20.71
N SER A 450 36.54 -17.37 20.85
CA SER A 450 36.03 -16.10 20.29
C SER A 450 35.90 -16.15 18.77
N ALA A 451 36.92 -16.70 18.10
CA ALA A 451 36.90 -16.85 16.63
C ALA A 451 35.75 -17.78 16.16
N LEU A 452 35.47 -18.86 16.90
CA LEU A 452 34.34 -19.74 16.62
C LEU A 452 33.00 -18.99 16.79
N ASN A 453 32.83 -18.27 17.91
CA ASN A 453 31.63 -17.49 18.16
C ASN A 453 31.37 -16.45 17.08
N ASP A 454 32.43 -15.79 16.60
CA ASP A 454 32.32 -14.80 15.52
C ASP A 454 31.99 -15.48 14.18
N ALA A 455 32.55 -16.67 13.90
CA ALA A 455 32.25 -17.46 12.72
C ALA A 455 30.79 -17.98 12.71
N GLU A 456 30.28 -18.42 13.87
CA GLU A 456 28.86 -18.83 14.01
C GLU A 456 27.90 -17.66 13.72
N LEU A 457 28.18 -16.49 14.28
CA LEU A 457 27.35 -15.29 14.03
C LEU A 457 27.41 -14.83 12.57
N GLU A 458 28.60 -14.89 11.95
CA GLU A 458 28.77 -14.56 10.55
C GLU A 458 28.02 -15.54 9.64
N ARG A 459 28.02 -16.83 9.99
CA ARG A 459 27.22 -17.85 9.29
C ARG A 459 25.71 -17.55 9.37
N ILE A 460 25.20 -17.23 10.58
CA ILE A 460 23.78 -16.88 10.81
C ILE A 460 23.39 -15.65 9.96
N ARG A 461 24.22 -14.60 9.98
CA ARG A 461 23.99 -13.38 9.19
C ARG A 461 23.99 -13.67 7.69
N SER A 462 25.05 -14.31 7.19
CA SER A 462 25.19 -14.61 5.76
C SER A 462 24.05 -15.46 5.22
N LEU A 463 23.49 -16.38 6.01
CA LEU A 463 22.33 -17.18 5.63
C LEU A 463 21.06 -16.32 5.55
N SER A 464 20.83 -15.48 6.54
CA SER A 464 19.71 -14.56 6.59
C SER A 464 19.77 -13.55 5.44
N ASP A 465 20.95 -12.96 5.21
CA ASP A 465 21.16 -11.98 4.15
C ASP A 465 20.92 -12.58 2.77
N TRP A 466 21.39 -13.81 2.52
CA TRP A 466 21.15 -14.50 1.26
C TRP A 466 19.66 -14.75 1.01
N ARG A 467 18.92 -15.29 1.99
CA ARG A 467 17.51 -15.58 1.90
C ARG A 467 16.68 -14.31 1.66
N SER A 468 16.99 -13.27 2.44
CA SER A 468 16.35 -11.97 2.30
C SER A 468 16.64 -11.33 0.94
N ALA A 469 17.92 -11.25 0.54
CA ALA A 469 18.34 -10.60 -0.70
C ALA A 469 17.75 -11.28 -1.95
N ARG A 470 17.69 -12.62 -1.98
CA ARG A 470 17.08 -13.37 -3.08
C ARG A 470 15.60 -13.03 -3.27
N LEU A 471 14.83 -13.01 -2.18
CA LEU A 471 13.40 -12.71 -2.25
C LEU A 471 13.15 -11.22 -2.52
N ARG A 472 13.96 -10.32 -1.94
CA ARG A 472 13.90 -8.89 -2.24
C ARG A 472 14.21 -8.59 -3.71
N LEU A 473 15.11 -9.35 -4.33
CA LEU A 473 15.39 -9.23 -5.76
C LEU A 473 14.15 -9.55 -6.60
N LEU A 474 13.41 -10.63 -6.28
CA LEU A 474 12.15 -10.98 -6.93
C LEU A 474 11.09 -9.89 -6.74
N ALA A 475 10.98 -9.33 -5.53
CA ALA A 475 10.04 -8.25 -5.25
C ALA A 475 10.40 -6.96 -6.02
N ASN A 476 11.68 -6.57 -6.04
CA ASN A 476 12.15 -5.38 -6.76
C ASN A 476 12.10 -5.56 -8.29
N ALA A 477 12.03 -6.80 -8.78
CA ALA A 477 11.73 -7.08 -10.19
C ALA A 477 10.23 -7.01 -10.51
N GLY A 478 9.37 -6.99 -9.48
CA GLY A 478 7.91 -7.02 -9.64
C GLY A 478 7.34 -8.42 -9.89
N GLU A 479 8.13 -9.46 -9.63
CA GLU A 479 7.81 -10.87 -9.95
C GLU A 479 7.52 -11.73 -8.69
N MET A 480 7.49 -11.12 -7.50
CA MET A 480 7.25 -11.85 -6.26
C MET A 480 5.76 -12.16 -6.08
N GLY A 481 5.45 -13.44 -5.83
CA GLY A 481 4.13 -13.93 -5.48
C GLY A 481 4.19 -14.96 -4.35
N ARG A 482 3.03 -15.46 -3.90
CA ARG A 482 2.92 -16.46 -2.81
C ARG A 482 3.56 -17.80 -3.20
N ALA A 483 3.50 -18.17 -4.48
CA ALA A 483 4.12 -19.40 -4.99
C ALA A 483 5.64 -19.36 -4.81
N SER A 484 6.30 -18.23 -5.06
CA SER A 484 7.73 -18.04 -4.82
C SER A 484 8.11 -18.14 -3.34
N LEU A 485 7.24 -17.61 -2.44
CA LEU A 485 7.40 -17.72 -0.99
C LEU A 485 7.20 -19.16 -0.49
N ALA A 486 6.17 -19.85 -1.00
CA ALA A 486 5.91 -21.25 -0.66
C ALA A 486 7.05 -22.17 -1.14
N ALA A 487 7.64 -21.90 -2.30
CA ALA A 487 8.83 -22.58 -2.78
C ALA A 487 10.07 -22.32 -1.90
N ALA A 488 10.20 -21.09 -1.38
CA ALA A 488 11.26 -20.73 -0.44
C ALA A 488 11.07 -21.37 0.94
N ALA A 489 9.82 -21.61 1.36
CA ALA A 489 9.50 -22.23 2.65
C ALA A 489 9.51 -23.76 2.64
N ARG A 490 9.43 -24.41 1.46
CA ARG A 490 9.46 -25.87 1.30
C ARG A 490 10.85 -26.43 0.94
N ARG A 491 11.76 -25.54 0.63
CA ARG A 491 13.16 -25.82 0.27
C ARG A 491 14.10 -25.15 1.26
#